data_5dab9c71217031b67c3118e6504fc440
#
_entry.id   5dab9c71217031b67c3118e6504fc440
#
_cell.length_a   1.000
_cell.length_b   1.000
_cell.length_c   1.000
_cell.angle_alpha   90.00
_cell.angle_beta   90.00
_cell.angle_gamma   90.00
#
_symmetry.space_group_name_H-M   'P 1'
#
loop_
_entity.id
_entity.type
_entity.pdbx_description
1 polymer ?
#
loop_
_entity_poly.entity_id
_entity_poly.type
_entity_poly.pdbx_seq_one_letter_code
_entity_poly.pdbx_strand_id
1 'polypeptide(L)'
;INNNLLEQALILYVTRFSSLDKNSCIGNYCTVKSGFAFKSSWWTNSGVKVIKIGSINQDNLNLLECSYINEDKADKAKDFAVKAGDLLIAMTGATIGKFAMVPYSSEVLLVNQRVGKFFLGNNPVEKLPFIYCTLKQPEVYSEVVNRGQGSAQPNISASDIMSIPCAIPSQEAINIFNNTARPLFDLIISNQRENQQLSELRDTLLPKLMSGDLDVSNIDI
;
A
#
# COMPACT_ATOMS: atom_id res chain seq x y z
N ILE A 1 3.10 -2.03 -17.50
CA ILE A 1 4.45 -2.33 -16.97
C ILE A 1 4.32 -2.91 -15.57
N ASN A 2 3.74 -2.23 -14.58
CA ASN A 2 3.69 -2.71 -13.19
C ASN A 2 2.99 -4.06 -13.02
N ASN A 3 1.89 -4.31 -13.73
CA ASN A 3 1.21 -5.61 -13.68
C ASN A 3 2.13 -6.76 -14.12
N ASN A 4 2.91 -6.57 -15.17
CA ASN A 4 3.87 -7.57 -15.64
C ASN A 4 4.98 -7.84 -14.60
N LEU A 5 5.48 -6.79 -13.93
CA LEU A 5 6.48 -6.94 -12.86
C LEU A 5 5.91 -7.70 -11.65
N LEU A 6 4.66 -7.43 -11.27
CA LEU A 6 3.97 -8.17 -10.22
C LEU A 6 3.74 -9.64 -10.61
N GLU A 7 3.34 -9.92 -11.84
CA GLU A 7 3.18 -11.29 -12.35
C GLU A 7 4.50 -12.06 -12.29
N GLN A 8 5.62 -11.45 -12.68
CA GLN A 8 6.94 -12.07 -12.57
C GLN A 8 7.28 -12.42 -11.11
N ALA A 9 7.04 -11.50 -10.18
CA ALA A 9 7.26 -11.75 -8.76
C ALA A 9 6.37 -12.88 -8.21
N LEU A 10 5.09 -12.92 -8.65
CA LEU A 10 4.15 -13.98 -8.28
C LEU A 10 4.56 -15.34 -8.84
N ILE A 11 5.02 -15.42 -10.09
CA ILE A 11 5.53 -16.66 -10.69
C ILE A 11 6.72 -17.16 -9.89
N LEU A 12 7.67 -16.29 -9.54
CA LEU A 12 8.82 -16.65 -8.69
C LEU A 12 8.38 -17.18 -7.32
N TYR A 13 7.36 -16.56 -6.71
CA TYR A 13 6.80 -16.98 -5.43
C TYR A 13 6.12 -18.35 -5.53
N VAL A 14 5.20 -18.52 -6.47
CA VAL A 14 4.46 -19.77 -6.67
C VAL A 14 5.42 -20.92 -6.99
N THR A 15 6.40 -20.72 -7.87
CA THR A 15 7.39 -21.74 -8.23
C THR A 15 8.18 -22.25 -7.00
N ARG A 16 8.43 -21.38 -6.03
CA ARG A 16 9.24 -21.71 -4.83
C ARG A 16 8.41 -22.23 -3.66
N PHE A 17 7.17 -21.75 -3.50
CA PHE A 17 6.46 -21.89 -2.22
C PHE A 17 5.06 -22.50 -2.34
N SER A 18 4.52 -22.74 -3.55
CA SER A 18 3.15 -23.26 -3.72
C SER A 18 2.92 -24.65 -3.15
N SER A 19 3.97 -25.47 -3.03
CA SER A 19 3.89 -26.81 -2.47
C SER A 19 4.02 -26.87 -0.94
N LEU A 20 4.25 -25.72 -0.29
CA LEU A 20 4.41 -25.67 1.16
C LEU A 20 3.06 -25.64 1.87
N ASP A 21 2.94 -26.43 2.92
CA ASP A 21 1.78 -26.39 3.80
C ASP A 21 1.69 -25.07 4.57
N LYS A 22 0.47 -24.70 4.95
CA LYS A 22 0.21 -23.55 5.83
C LYS A 22 0.63 -23.90 7.26
N ASN A 23 1.90 -23.73 7.55
CA ASN A 23 2.54 -24.10 8.80
C ASN A 23 2.57 -22.99 9.84
N SER A 24 2.06 -21.79 9.50
CA SER A 24 2.23 -20.60 10.32
C SER A 24 1.11 -19.58 10.04
N CYS A 25 1.30 -18.33 10.44
CA CYS A 25 0.39 -17.22 10.16
C CYS A 25 1.18 -15.93 9.87
N ILE A 26 0.49 -14.94 9.28
CA ILE A 26 1.10 -13.65 8.89
C ILE A 26 1.85 -13.00 10.05
N GLY A 27 1.31 -13.08 11.28
CA GLY A 27 1.90 -12.50 12.48
C GLY A 27 3.29 -13.03 12.85
N ASN A 28 3.64 -14.23 12.38
CA ASN A 28 4.98 -14.79 12.58
C ASN A 28 6.02 -14.20 11.60
N TYR A 29 5.57 -13.55 10.52
CA TYR A 29 6.46 -12.85 9.60
C TYR A 29 6.60 -11.36 9.93
N CYS A 30 5.48 -10.68 10.21
CA CYS A 30 5.47 -9.26 10.52
C CYS A 30 4.26 -8.86 11.38
N THR A 31 4.42 -7.78 12.13
CA THR A 31 3.31 -7.20 12.91
C THR A 31 2.47 -6.30 12.01
N VAL A 32 1.15 -6.30 12.24
CA VAL A 32 0.21 -5.35 11.63
C VAL A 32 -0.34 -4.44 12.73
N LYS A 33 -0.45 -3.14 12.46
CA LYS A 33 -1.08 -2.17 13.36
C LYS A 33 -1.97 -1.22 12.58
N SER A 34 -3.08 -0.83 13.18
CA SER A 34 -3.96 0.22 12.66
C SER A 34 -3.29 1.59 12.74
N GLY A 35 -3.66 2.50 11.86
CA GLY A 35 -3.23 3.90 11.90
C GLY A 35 -3.84 4.70 13.04
N PHE A 36 -3.70 6.03 12.97
CA PHE A 36 -4.12 6.96 14.02
C PHE A 36 -5.61 7.33 13.90
N ALA A 37 -6.27 7.50 15.06
CA ALA A 37 -7.66 7.94 15.15
C ALA A 37 -7.75 9.48 15.14
N PHE A 38 -7.84 10.07 13.95
CA PHE A 38 -7.95 11.51 13.78
C PHE A 38 -9.32 12.03 14.24
N LYS A 39 -9.32 13.14 15.00
CA LYS A 39 -10.57 13.81 15.41
C LYS A 39 -11.22 14.48 14.20
N SER A 40 -12.56 14.51 14.19
CA SER A 40 -13.32 15.11 13.08
C SER A 40 -12.98 16.59 12.86
N SER A 41 -12.67 17.34 13.93
CA SER A 41 -12.29 18.75 13.88
C SER A 41 -10.88 19.03 13.32
N TRP A 42 -10.10 18.00 13.02
CA TRP A 42 -8.74 18.17 12.47
C TRP A 42 -8.69 18.17 10.94
N TRP A 43 -9.79 17.74 10.29
CA TRP A 43 -9.83 17.66 8.84
C TRP A 43 -9.90 19.05 8.20
N THR A 44 -9.11 19.21 7.13
CA THR A 44 -8.96 20.46 6.37
C THR A 44 -8.93 20.16 4.87
N ASN A 45 -8.94 21.21 4.04
CA ASN A 45 -8.84 21.08 2.59
C ASN A 45 -7.37 21.03 2.09
N SER A 46 -6.41 21.33 2.97
CA SER A 46 -4.96 21.33 2.66
C SER A 46 -4.17 21.07 3.93
N GLY A 47 -2.88 20.73 3.81
CA GLY A 47 -1.98 20.43 4.93
C GLY A 47 -1.33 19.07 4.79
N VAL A 48 -1.17 18.33 5.89
CA VAL A 48 -0.53 17.01 5.87
C VAL A 48 -1.49 15.93 5.38
N LYS A 49 -1.06 15.15 4.40
CA LYS A 49 -1.85 14.07 3.78
C LYS A 49 -2.10 12.91 4.75
N VAL A 50 -3.33 12.43 4.78
CA VAL A 50 -3.75 11.25 5.54
C VAL A 50 -4.37 10.22 4.61
N ILE A 51 -3.73 9.07 4.53
CA ILE A 51 -4.19 7.91 3.76
C ILE A 51 -5.39 7.30 4.49
N LYS A 52 -6.52 7.20 3.78
CA LYS A 52 -7.74 6.52 4.20
C LYS A 52 -8.00 5.30 3.33
N ILE A 53 -8.99 4.51 3.68
CA ILE A 53 -9.37 3.32 2.91
C ILE A 53 -9.75 3.65 1.46
N GLY A 54 -10.31 4.84 1.17
CA GLY A 54 -10.62 5.29 -0.19
C GLY A 54 -9.39 5.51 -1.05
N SER A 55 -8.25 5.87 -0.46
CA SER A 55 -6.99 6.05 -1.18
C SER A 55 -6.37 4.71 -1.62
N ILE A 56 -6.82 3.57 -1.04
CA ILE A 56 -6.26 2.25 -1.30
C ILE A 56 -7.11 1.53 -2.35
N ASN A 57 -6.58 1.43 -3.55
CA ASN A 57 -7.05 0.52 -4.59
C ASN A 57 -6.19 -0.74 -4.60
N GLN A 58 -6.67 -1.83 -5.21
CA GLN A 58 -5.85 -3.03 -5.31
C GLN A 58 -4.56 -2.71 -6.08
N ASP A 59 -3.40 -2.99 -5.45
CA ASP A 59 -2.04 -2.77 -5.99
C ASP A 59 -1.63 -1.32 -6.22
N ASN A 60 -2.50 -0.34 -5.94
CA ASN A 60 -2.23 1.07 -6.17
C ASN A 60 -2.70 1.95 -5.01
N LEU A 61 -1.85 2.86 -4.58
CA LEU A 61 -2.17 3.90 -3.61
C LEU A 61 -2.35 5.24 -4.33
N ASN A 62 -3.59 5.74 -4.37
CA ASN A 62 -3.90 7.04 -4.98
C ASN A 62 -3.72 8.16 -3.94
N LEU A 63 -2.61 8.88 -3.99
CA LEU A 63 -2.32 9.98 -3.08
C LEU A 63 -3.14 11.25 -3.37
N LEU A 64 -3.80 11.35 -4.52
CA LEU A 64 -4.74 12.45 -4.84
C LEU A 64 -6.05 12.32 -4.05
N GLU A 65 -6.42 11.10 -3.64
CA GLU A 65 -7.61 10.83 -2.82
C GLU A 65 -7.34 10.89 -1.31
N CYS A 66 -6.16 11.34 -0.89
CA CYS A 66 -5.88 11.55 0.52
C CYS A 66 -6.74 12.70 1.09
N SER A 67 -7.06 12.57 2.37
CA SER A 67 -7.61 13.69 3.14
C SER A 67 -6.46 14.46 3.79
N TYR A 68 -6.75 15.66 4.31
CA TYR A 68 -5.73 16.51 4.90
C TYR A 68 -6.08 16.84 6.35
N ILE A 69 -5.04 17.08 7.15
CA ILE A 69 -5.16 17.64 8.50
C ILE A 69 -4.26 18.85 8.64
N ASN A 70 -4.55 19.70 9.62
CA ASN A 70 -3.68 20.82 9.97
C ASN A 70 -2.29 20.32 10.37
N GLU A 71 -1.24 21.04 9.97
CA GLU A 71 0.16 20.72 10.24
C GLU A 71 0.44 20.66 11.75
N ASP A 72 -0.15 21.56 12.56
CA ASP A 72 -0.01 21.59 14.01
C ASP A 72 -0.58 20.34 14.72
N LYS A 73 -1.38 19.52 14.03
CA LYS A 73 -1.92 18.26 14.54
C LYS A 73 -1.12 17.04 14.08
N ALA A 74 -0.31 17.19 13.03
CA ALA A 74 0.46 16.08 12.44
C ALA A 74 1.45 15.46 13.44
N ASP A 75 2.08 16.28 14.29
CA ASP A 75 3.02 15.80 15.31
C ASP A 75 2.42 14.76 16.27
N LYS A 76 1.12 14.85 16.53
CA LYS A 76 0.43 13.86 17.38
C LYS A 76 0.28 12.48 16.74
N ALA A 77 0.43 12.41 15.44
CA ALA A 77 0.32 11.20 14.65
C ALA A 77 1.63 10.79 13.95
N LYS A 78 2.77 11.42 14.30
CA LYS A 78 4.06 11.19 13.64
C LYS A 78 4.51 9.71 13.65
N ASP A 79 4.16 8.97 14.71
CA ASP A 79 4.49 7.54 14.81
C ASP A 79 3.68 6.67 13.82
N PHE A 80 2.67 7.26 13.17
CA PHE A 80 1.84 6.65 12.14
C PHE A 80 2.20 7.13 10.74
N ALA A 81 3.37 7.74 10.60
CA ALA A 81 3.92 8.10 9.30
C ALA A 81 4.34 6.85 8.52
N VAL A 82 4.22 6.95 7.20
CA VAL A 82 4.62 5.89 6.27
C VAL A 82 5.63 6.42 5.26
N LYS A 83 6.40 5.51 4.70
CA LYS A 83 7.43 5.77 3.71
C LYS A 83 7.34 4.79 2.55
N ALA A 84 8.09 5.07 1.49
CA ALA A 84 8.17 4.21 0.32
C ALA A 84 8.45 2.76 0.70
N GLY A 85 7.70 1.84 0.09
CA GLY A 85 7.78 0.41 0.34
C GLY A 85 7.01 -0.09 1.56
N ASP A 86 6.44 0.79 2.41
CA ASP A 86 5.49 0.34 3.43
C ASP A 86 4.26 -0.29 2.75
N LEU A 87 3.74 -1.36 3.33
CA LEU A 87 2.56 -2.06 2.84
C LEU A 87 1.35 -1.71 3.70
N LEU A 88 0.28 -1.27 3.04
CA LEU A 88 -0.98 -0.85 3.68
C LEU A 88 -2.13 -1.73 3.23
N ILE A 89 -3.12 -1.92 4.12
CA ILE A 89 -4.33 -2.69 3.83
C ILE A 89 -5.57 -1.96 4.36
N ALA A 90 -6.63 -1.92 3.56
CA ALA A 90 -7.93 -1.41 3.99
C ALA A 90 -8.61 -2.42 4.92
N MET A 91 -8.98 -1.97 6.12
CA MET A 91 -9.51 -2.83 7.17
C MET A 91 -11.03 -2.76 7.33
N THR A 92 -11.71 -1.85 6.63
CA THR A 92 -13.16 -1.65 6.78
C THR A 92 -13.86 -1.33 5.47
N GLY A 93 -15.18 -1.56 5.44
CA GLY A 93 -16.07 -1.15 4.35
C GLY A 93 -15.90 -1.98 3.07
N ALA A 94 -16.39 -1.44 1.94
CA ALA A 94 -16.37 -2.11 0.64
C ALA A 94 -14.95 -2.35 0.07
N THR A 95 -13.94 -1.71 0.62
CA THR A 95 -12.53 -1.84 0.21
C THR A 95 -11.75 -2.83 1.06
N ILE A 96 -12.41 -3.50 2.00
CA ILE A 96 -11.74 -4.44 2.93
C ILE A 96 -10.89 -5.47 2.18
N GLY A 97 -9.68 -5.66 2.65
CA GLY A 97 -8.72 -6.57 2.05
C GLY A 97 -7.93 -5.98 0.88
N LYS A 98 -8.34 -4.85 0.28
CA LYS A 98 -7.49 -4.18 -0.72
C LYS A 98 -6.21 -3.69 -0.06
N PHE A 99 -5.10 -3.90 -0.70
CA PHE A 99 -3.78 -3.50 -0.18
C PHE A 99 -2.91 -2.89 -1.29
N ALA A 100 -2.00 -2.02 -0.87
CA ALA A 100 -1.09 -1.34 -1.77
C ALA A 100 0.22 -0.98 -1.06
N MET A 101 1.30 -0.87 -1.82
CA MET A 101 2.57 -0.31 -1.34
C MET A 101 2.55 1.21 -1.44
N VAL A 102 3.24 1.84 -0.50
CA VAL A 102 3.43 3.29 -0.51
C VAL A 102 4.50 3.66 -1.55
N PRO A 103 4.19 4.53 -2.53
CA PRO A 103 5.18 5.02 -3.49
C PRO A 103 6.17 5.99 -2.83
N TYR A 104 7.22 6.38 -3.56
CA TYR A 104 8.08 7.49 -3.13
C TYR A 104 7.26 8.78 -3.01
N SER A 105 7.41 9.47 -1.91
CA SER A 105 6.83 10.80 -1.67
C SER A 105 7.83 11.70 -0.97
N SER A 106 7.88 12.97 -1.36
CA SER A 106 8.61 14.02 -0.62
C SER A 106 7.79 14.59 0.54
N GLU A 107 6.50 14.29 0.59
CA GLU A 107 5.59 14.77 1.62
C GLU A 107 5.44 13.74 2.75
N VAL A 108 5.12 14.23 3.93
CA VAL A 108 4.73 13.38 5.06
C VAL A 108 3.37 12.76 4.78
N LEU A 109 3.30 11.44 4.86
CA LEU A 109 2.06 10.67 4.70
C LEU A 109 1.72 10.00 6.03
N LEU A 110 0.52 10.28 6.54
CA LEU A 110 0.00 9.67 7.77
C LEU A 110 -1.08 8.65 7.43
N VAL A 111 -1.36 7.73 8.35
CA VAL A 111 -2.32 6.63 8.13
C VAL A 111 -3.48 6.70 9.11
N ASN A 112 -4.71 6.63 8.58
CA ASN A 112 -5.94 6.61 9.37
C ASN A 112 -6.17 5.25 10.06
N GLN A 113 -6.89 5.22 11.20
CA GLN A 113 -7.15 4.01 12.00
C GLN A 113 -7.87 2.87 11.26
N ARG A 114 -8.48 3.14 10.10
CA ARG A 114 -9.15 2.12 9.27
C ARG A 114 -8.22 1.47 8.24
N VAL A 115 -6.96 1.84 8.27
CA VAL A 115 -5.89 1.31 7.42
C VAL A 115 -4.88 0.61 8.31
N GLY A 116 -4.56 -0.63 7.99
CA GLY A 116 -3.48 -1.40 8.62
C GLY A 116 -2.15 -1.16 7.92
N LYS A 117 -1.09 -1.05 8.69
CA LYS A 117 0.31 -1.01 8.22
C LYS A 117 1.02 -2.30 8.63
N PHE A 118 1.68 -2.95 7.68
CA PHE A 118 2.58 -4.06 7.93
C PHE A 118 3.96 -3.52 8.33
N PHE A 119 4.44 -3.90 9.50
CA PHE A 119 5.75 -3.47 10.00
C PHE A 119 6.86 -4.36 9.46
N LEU A 120 7.55 -3.90 8.44
CA LEU A 120 8.59 -4.63 7.71
C LEU A 120 10.03 -4.21 8.09
N GLY A 121 10.17 -3.39 9.13
CA GLY A 121 11.46 -2.88 9.59
C GLY A 121 11.84 -1.51 9.04
N ASN A 122 13.12 -1.15 9.21
CA ASN A 122 13.62 0.17 8.81
C ASN A 122 13.72 0.35 7.29
N ASN A 123 13.90 -0.72 6.54
CA ASN A 123 13.87 -0.73 5.09
C ASN A 123 12.77 -1.70 4.61
N PRO A 124 11.52 -1.23 4.45
CA PRO A 124 10.38 -2.09 4.17
C PRO A 124 10.56 -2.96 2.92
N VAL A 125 11.20 -2.43 1.88
CA VAL A 125 11.37 -3.11 0.58
C VAL A 125 12.16 -4.41 0.69
N GLU A 126 13.00 -4.56 1.73
CA GLU A 126 13.75 -5.80 1.97
C GLU A 126 12.86 -7.00 2.33
N LYS A 127 11.70 -6.75 2.94
CA LYS A 127 10.75 -7.79 3.38
C LYS A 127 9.42 -7.74 2.62
N LEU A 128 9.18 -6.68 1.86
CA LEU A 128 7.94 -6.45 1.13
C LEU A 128 7.61 -7.57 0.13
N PRO A 129 8.55 -8.08 -0.70
CA PRO A 129 8.19 -9.02 -1.76
C PRO A 129 7.48 -10.26 -1.23
N PHE A 130 7.99 -10.88 -0.18
CA PHE A 130 7.42 -12.10 0.37
C PHE A 130 6.00 -11.89 0.89
N ILE A 131 5.78 -10.90 1.78
CA ILE A 131 4.45 -10.67 2.35
C ILE A 131 3.44 -10.20 1.29
N TYR A 132 3.88 -9.40 0.32
CA TYR A 132 3.03 -8.96 -0.78
C TYR A 132 2.52 -10.14 -1.61
N CYS A 133 3.43 -11.03 -2.04
CA CYS A 133 3.08 -12.23 -2.79
C CYS A 133 2.25 -13.22 -1.95
N THR A 134 2.48 -13.31 -0.64
CA THR A 134 1.66 -14.11 0.29
C THR A 134 0.21 -13.60 0.31
N LEU A 135 0.00 -12.29 0.43
CA LEU A 135 -1.34 -11.69 0.41
C LEU A 135 -2.05 -11.84 -0.94
N LYS A 136 -1.30 -12.00 -2.04
CA LYS A 136 -1.84 -12.26 -3.38
C LYS A 136 -2.30 -13.70 -3.58
N GLN A 137 -1.94 -14.64 -2.69
CA GLN A 137 -2.42 -16.01 -2.83
C GLN A 137 -3.94 -16.05 -2.63
N PRO A 138 -4.71 -16.69 -3.53
CA PRO A 138 -6.18 -16.65 -3.52
C PRO A 138 -6.78 -17.06 -2.15
N GLU A 139 -6.22 -18.10 -1.53
CA GLU A 139 -6.69 -18.60 -0.24
C GLU A 139 -6.37 -17.65 0.93
N VAL A 140 -5.23 -16.92 0.89
CA VAL A 140 -4.87 -15.93 1.91
C VAL A 140 -5.74 -14.69 1.74
N TYR A 141 -5.90 -14.21 0.52
CA TYR A 141 -6.76 -13.07 0.20
C TYR A 141 -8.22 -13.33 0.57
N SER A 142 -8.75 -14.50 0.20
CA SER A 142 -10.13 -14.90 0.54
C SER A 142 -10.33 -14.94 2.06
N GLU A 143 -9.35 -15.42 2.82
CA GLU A 143 -9.42 -15.45 4.27
C GLU A 143 -9.47 -14.03 4.88
N VAL A 144 -8.68 -13.06 4.35
CA VAL A 144 -8.77 -11.64 4.75
C VAL A 144 -10.17 -11.10 4.53
N VAL A 145 -10.74 -11.32 3.34
CA VAL A 145 -12.05 -10.79 2.97
C VAL A 145 -13.16 -11.43 3.81
N ASN A 146 -13.13 -12.76 3.96
CA ASN A 146 -14.16 -13.53 4.70
C ASN A 146 -14.22 -13.14 6.18
N ARG A 147 -13.07 -12.98 6.83
CA ARG A 147 -13.03 -12.52 8.24
C ARG A 147 -13.58 -11.12 8.40
N GLY A 148 -13.42 -10.27 7.38
CA GLY A 148 -13.97 -8.93 7.40
C GLY A 148 -15.47 -8.84 7.20
N GLN A 149 -16.11 -9.84 6.60
CA GLN A 149 -17.54 -9.82 6.24
C GLN A 149 -18.49 -10.35 7.33
N GLY A 150 -17.97 -10.84 8.45
CA GLY A 150 -18.75 -11.49 9.51
C GLY A 150 -19.64 -10.57 10.37
N SER A 151 -19.70 -9.26 10.09
CA SER A 151 -20.50 -8.28 10.84
C SER A 151 -21.36 -7.42 9.91
N ALA A 152 -22.42 -6.79 10.48
CA ALA A 152 -23.29 -5.86 9.74
C ALA A 152 -22.51 -4.69 9.08
N GLN A 153 -21.36 -4.31 9.65
CA GLN A 153 -20.42 -3.39 9.05
C GLN A 153 -19.09 -4.13 8.85
N PRO A 154 -18.69 -4.42 7.60
CA PRO A 154 -17.46 -5.14 7.30
C PRO A 154 -16.24 -4.50 7.98
N ASN A 155 -15.54 -5.28 8.80
CA ASN A 155 -14.36 -4.83 9.52
C ASN A 155 -13.46 -6.03 9.88
N ILE A 156 -12.16 -5.89 9.68
CA ILE A 156 -11.14 -6.85 10.11
C ILE A 156 -10.15 -6.15 11.03
N SER A 157 -9.80 -6.79 12.14
CA SER A 157 -8.79 -6.24 13.05
C SER A 157 -7.37 -6.59 12.61
N ALA A 158 -6.38 -5.86 13.13
CA ALA A 158 -4.97 -6.17 12.91
C ALA A 158 -4.60 -7.58 13.45
N SER A 159 -5.21 -7.99 14.58
CA SER A 159 -5.02 -9.33 15.15
C SER A 159 -5.60 -10.42 14.25
N ASP A 160 -6.75 -10.18 13.63
CA ASP A 160 -7.34 -11.12 12.68
C ASP A 160 -6.45 -11.30 11.46
N ILE A 161 -5.91 -10.21 10.90
CA ILE A 161 -4.95 -10.26 9.78
C ILE A 161 -3.71 -11.06 10.18
N MET A 162 -3.13 -10.78 11.34
CA MET A 162 -1.94 -11.50 11.83
C MET A 162 -2.18 -12.99 12.06
N SER A 163 -3.40 -13.40 12.38
CA SER A 163 -3.77 -14.80 12.62
C SER A 163 -4.13 -15.58 11.35
N ILE A 164 -4.09 -14.96 10.16
CA ILE A 164 -4.39 -15.64 8.89
C ILE A 164 -3.33 -16.70 8.60
N PRO A 165 -3.75 -17.97 8.37
CA PRO A 165 -2.83 -19.05 8.06
C PRO A 165 -2.12 -18.84 6.73
N CYS A 166 -0.81 -19.03 6.72
CA CYS A 166 0.00 -18.99 5.51
C CYS A 166 1.23 -19.90 5.63
N ALA A 167 1.85 -20.23 4.52
CA ALA A 167 3.13 -20.90 4.51
C ALA A 167 4.24 -19.90 4.85
N ILE A 168 5.08 -20.21 5.84
CA ILE A 168 6.30 -19.46 6.13
C ILE A 168 7.49 -20.41 5.98
N PRO A 169 8.27 -20.25 4.89
CA PRO A 169 9.47 -21.03 4.64
C PRO A 169 10.58 -20.69 5.65
N SER A 170 11.73 -21.35 5.50
CA SER A 170 12.92 -20.97 6.26
C SER A 170 13.33 -19.52 6.00
N GLN A 171 13.93 -18.86 6.98
CA GLN A 171 14.39 -17.47 6.84
C GLN A 171 15.37 -17.31 5.68
N GLU A 172 16.20 -18.32 5.41
CA GLU A 172 17.13 -18.32 4.28
C GLU A 172 16.37 -18.31 2.95
N ALA A 173 15.36 -19.17 2.78
CA ALA A 173 14.55 -19.22 1.57
C ALA A 173 13.80 -17.91 1.32
N ILE A 174 13.25 -17.30 2.38
CA ILE A 174 12.62 -15.99 2.34
C ILE A 174 13.61 -14.90 1.90
N ASN A 175 14.80 -14.88 2.48
CA ASN A 175 15.84 -13.89 2.15
C ASN A 175 16.28 -14.01 0.68
N ILE A 176 16.49 -15.24 0.19
CA ILE A 176 16.83 -15.47 -1.22
C ILE A 176 15.69 -14.96 -2.13
N PHE A 177 14.44 -15.26 -1.81
CA PHE A 177 13.30 -14.80 -2.56
C PHE A 177 13.20 -13.26 -2.55
N ASN A 178 13.25 -12.65 -1.38
CA ASN A 178 13.17 -11.20 -1.25
C ASN A 178 14.28 -10.50 -2.04
N ASN A 179 15.52 -10.96 -1.95
CA ASN A 179 16.64 -10.38 -2.70
C ASN A 179 16.48 -10.54 -4.21
N THR A 180 15.89 -11.66 -4.68
CA THR A 180 15.63 -11.90 -6.10
C THR A 180 14.49 -11.03 -6.62
N ALA A 181 13.41 -10.87 -5.86
CA ALA A 181 12.21 -10.14 -6.28
C ALA A 181 12.28 -8.62 -6.00
N ARG A 182 13.12 -8.18 -5.05
CA ARG A 182 13.25 -6.78 -4.65
C ARG A 182 13.41 -5.79 -5.82
N PRO A 183 14.26 -6.03 -6.83
CA PRO A 183 14.40 -5.09 -7.95
C PRO A 183 13.09 -4.82 -8.70
N LEU A 184 12.19 -5.82 -8.77
CA LEU A 184 10.87 -5.67 -9.38
C LEU A 184 10.01 -4.71 -8.55
N PHE A 185 10.04 -4.84 -7.21
CA PHE A 185 9.28 -3.98 -6.31
C PHE A 185 9.84 -2.55 -6.27
N ASP A 186 11.17 -2.37 -6.27
CA ASP A 186 11.81 -1.06 -6.36
C ASP A 186 11.34 -0.33 -7.63
N LEU A 187 11.29 -1.03 -8.76
CA LEU A 187 10.82 -0.48 -10.03
C LEU A 187 9.32 -0.14 -10.00
N ILE A 188 8.48 -1.00 -9.40
CA ILE A 188 7.04 -0.72 -9.27
C ILE A 188 6.81 0.54 -8.43
N ILE A 189 7.51 0.68 -7.30
CA ILE A 189 7.40 1.84 -6.40
C ILE A 189 7.85 3.12 -7.13
N SER A 190 8.92 3.04 -7.92
CA SER A 190 9.41 4.16 -8.74
C SER A 190 8.40 4.55 -9.82
N ASN A 191 7.88 3.58 -10.57
CA ASN A 191 6.87 3.81 -11.61
C ASN A 191 5.56 4.38 -11.06
N GLN A 192 5.15 3.97 -9.86
CA GLN A 192 3.95 4.52 -9.21
C GLN A 192 4.12 6.02 -8.91
N ARG A 193 5.31 6.43 -8.44
CA ARG A 193 5.64 7.84 -8.24
C ARG A 193 5.60 8.62 -9.56
N GLU A 194 6.26 8.09 -10.59
CA GLU A 194 6.31 8.75 -11.91
C GLU A 194 4.90 8.90 -12.48
N ASN A 195 4.08 7.86 -12.46
CA ASN A 195 2.69 7.91 -12.91
C ASN A 195 1.87 8.97 -12.16
N GLN A 196 2.11 9.12 -10.86
CA GLN A 196 1.44 10.14 -10.06
C GLN A 196 1.88 11.55 -10.47
N GLN A 197 3.20 11.78 -10.64
CA GLN A 197 3.73 13.06 -11.09
C GLN A 197 3.21 13.43 -12.49
N LEU A 198 3.15 12.47 -13.41
CA LEU A 198 2.59 12.66 -14.74
C LEU A 198 1.09 13.00 -14.69
N SER A 199 0.34 12.37 -13.79
CA SER A 199 -1.09 12.68 -13.58
C SER A 199 -1.28 14.10 -13.04
N GLU A 200 -0.51 14.51 -12.04
CA GLU A 200 -0.53 15.86 -11.48
C GLU A 200 -0.17 16.91 -12.54
N LEU A 201 0.86 16.63 -13.35
CA LEU A 201 1.28 17.50 -14.45
C LEU A 201 0.17 17.64 -15.50
N ARG A 202 -0.41 16.53 -15.96
CA ARG A 202 -1.52 16.51 -16.89
C ARG A 202 -2.70 17.36 -16.37
N ASP A 203 -3.10 17.14 -15.12
CA ASP A 203 -4.25 17.81 -14.52
C ASP A 203 -4.01 19.31 -14.30
N THR A 204 -2.74 19.72 -14.20
CA THR A 204 -2.32 21.13 -14.13
C THR A 204 -2.28 21.78 -15.52
N LEU A 205 -1.80 21.07 -16.54
CA LEU A 205 -1.59 21.62 -17.87
C LEU A 205 -2.84 21.59 -18.73
N LEU A 206 -3.66 20.55 -18.64
CA LEU A 206 -4.82 20.36 -19.49
C LEU A 206 -5.82 21.54 -19.44
N PRO A 207 -6.20 22.08 -18.27
CA PRO A 207 -7.05 23.28 -18.21
C PRO A 207 -6.44 24.51 -18.88
N LYS A 208 -5.12 24.72 -18.73
CA LYS A 208 -4.39 25.84 -19.32
C LYS A 208 -4.30 25.75 -20.86
N LEU A 209 -4.17 24.53 -21.37
CA LEU A 209 -4.23 24.26 -22.81
C LEU A 209 -5.64 24.52 -23.37
N MET A 210 -6.67 24.08 -22.65
CA MET A 210 -8.06 24.23 -23.08
C MET A 210 -8.54 25.69 -23.02
N SER A 211 -8.02 26.48 -22.07
CA SER A 211 -8.32 27.93 -21.97
C SER A 211 -7.53 28.79 -22.94
N GLY A 212 -6.50 28.24 -23.58
CA GLY A 212 -5.57 29.00 -24.43
C GLY A 212 -4.50 29.80 -23.63
N ASP A 213 -4.44 29.62 -22.32
CA ASP A 213 -3.43 30.25 -21.47
C ASP A 213 -2.00 29.67 -21.71
N LEU A 214 -1.93 28.51 -22.34
CA LEU A 214 -0.68 27.87 -22.75
C LEU A 214 -0.69 27.70 -24.28
N ASP A 215 0.18 28.43 -24.96
CA ASP A 215 0.40 28.28 -26.41
C ASP A 215 1.47 27.22 -26.67
N VAL A 216 1.11 26.20 -27.40
CA VAL A 216 1.99 25.07 -27.79
C VAL A 216 2.30 25.07 -29.29
N SER A 217 1.93 26.11 -30.03
CA SER A 217 2.11 26.19 -31.48
C SER A 217 3.56 26.15 -31.95
N ASN A 218 4.51 26.41 -31.04
CA ASN A 218 5.95 26.43 -31.32
C ASN A 218 6.72 25.23 -30.72
N ILE A 219 6.02 24.17 -30.26
CA ILE A 219 6.66 22.96 -29.74
C ILE A 219 6.82 21.99 -30.91
N ASP A 220 8.06 21.74 -31.33
CA ASP A 220 8.40 20.65 -32.26
C ASP A 220 8.14 19.30 -31.55
N ILE A 221 7.29 18.45 -32.14
CA ILE A 221 6.95 17.12 -31.65
C ILE A 221 7.74 16.06 -32.46
#